data_8e17fb6ded48d3b49c4f5dfc0adfafcf
#
_entry.id   8e17fb6ded48d3b49c4f5dfc0adfafcf
#
_cell.length_a   1.000
_cell.length_b   1.000
_cell.length_c   1.000
_cell.angle_alpha   90.00
_cell.angle_beta   90.00
_cell.angle_gamma   90.00
#
_symmetry.space_group_name_H-M   'P 1'
#
loop_
_entity.id
_entity.type
_entity.pdbx_description
1 polymer ?
#
loop_
_entity_poly.entity_id
_entity_poly.type
_entity_poly.pdbx_seq_one_letter_code
_entity_poly.pdbx_strand_id
1 'polypeptide(L)'
;GALLLSLAACGNSDAPVSDTTPTTVATAAPTTVPETLYDNLLTGEKSLKTQNNRPVAFMIDNYSASVRQKNIKADLYVEAETEAGIPRIMAVFGSIDSVPAQVGPCRSARTPFVKMAKALDAIYCHVGGSTLGKAMIKEKRLTDLDSLVEVSRELKAVNGAVEHTKVFSRAKMDDAIKKRGISAKTATSAPYTFGEKAGDGAGNAVQVNISSRWKVSFTYDAATKQYTKHRNVL
;
A
#
# COMPACT_ATOMS: atom_id res chain seq x y z
N GLY A 1 -43.18 39.91 -20.03
CA GLY A 1 -43.45 41.03 -20.88
C GLY A 1 -42.49 41.07 -22.02
N ALA A 2 -43.02 40.80 -23.23
CA ALA A 2 -42.34 40.92 -24.49
C ALA A 2 -42.16 42.38 -24.89
N LEU A 3 -41.17 42.69 -25.66
CA LEU A 3 -41.36 43.60 -26.78
C LEU A 3 -40.25 43.40 -27.82
N LEU A 4 -40.70 43.10 -29.02
CA LEU A 4 -40.09 43.18 -30.32
C LEU A 4 -40.01 44.64 -30.81
N LEU A 5 -39.11 44.94 -31.75
CA LEU A 5 -39.27 45.67 -33.03
C LEU A 5 -37.86 45.95 -33.59
N SER A 6 -37.44 45.47 -34.68
CA SER A 6 -37.68 45.49 -36.14
C SER A 6 -37.19 46.75 -36.86
N LEU A 7 -36.61 46.44 -38.03
CA LEU A 7 -36.46 47.19 -39.30
C LEU A 7 -35.29 48.15 -39.42
N ALA A 8 -34.43 48.02 -40.32
CA ALA A 8 -34.30 47.82 -41.77
C ALA A 8 -33.66 49.07 -42.40
N ALA A 9 -32.67 48.93 -43.20
CA ALA A 9 -32.68 49.30 -44.62
C ALA A 9 -31.26 49.41 -45.21
N CYS A 10 -31.10 48.71 -46.27
CA CYS A 10 -30.37 48.87 -47.52
C CYS A 10 -29.21 49.90 -47.61
N GLY A 11 -28.11 49.40 -48.08
CA GLY A 11 -27.03 50.18 -48.71
C GLY A 11 -26.05 49.21 -49.37
N ASN A 12 -26.17 49.08 -50.69
CA ASN A 12 -25.27 48.35 -51.56
C ASN A 12 -23.93 49.11 -51.68
N SER A 13 -22.83 48.43 -51.51
CA SER A 13 -21.57 48.77 -52.14
C SER A 13 -20.65 47.56 -52.17
N ASP A 14 -20.28 47.18 -53.38
CA ASP A 14 -19.37 46.09 -53.72
C ASP A 14 -17.96 46.38 -53.17
N ALA A 15 -17.42 45.42 -52.40
CA ALA A 15 -15.99 45.33 -52.12
C ALA A 15 -15.56 43.86 -52.20
N PRO A 16 -14.35 43.55 -52.65
CA PRO A 16 -13.97 42.20 -53.06
C PRO A 16 -13.90 41.21 -51.86
N VAL A 17 -14.41 40.04 -52.14
CA VAL A 17 -14.37 38.89 -51.22
C VAL A 17 -12.94 38.47 -51.03
N SER A 18 -12.41 38.71 -49.82
CA SER A 18 -11.15 38.14 -49.39
C SER A 18 -11.44 36.73 -48.83
N ASP A 19 -10.94 35.75 -49.56
CA ASP A 19 -11.05 34.33 -49.23
C ASP A 19 -10.20 34.05 -47.95
N THR A 20 -10.84 34.12 -46.79
CA THR A 20 -10.20 33.73 -45.53
C THR A 20 -10.46 32.25 -45.27
N THR A 21 -9.56 31.41 -45.74
CA THR A 21 -9.46 30.02 -45.33
C THR A 21 -9.37 29.96 -43.79
N PRO A 22 -10.26 29.22 -43.11
CA PRO A 22 -10.15 29.09 -41.68
C PRO A 22 -8.87 28.30 -41.33
N THR A 23 -7.89 28.98 -40.75
CA THR A 23 -6.72 28.34 -40.20
C THR A 23 -7.17 27.47 -39.01
N THR A 24 -7.25 26.17 -39.22
CA THR A 24 -7.47 25.20 -38.16
C THR A 24 -6.24 25.23 -37.23
N VAL A 25 -6.38 25.88 -36.12
CA VAL A 25 -5.36 25.79 -35.03
C VAL A 25 -5.40 24.36 -34.53
N ALA A 26 -4.42 23.56 -34.94
CA ALA A 26 -4.22 22.23 -34.39
C ALA A 26 -3.91 22.38 -32.89
N THR A 27 -4.89 22.04 -32.07
CA THR A 27 -4.68 21.90 -30.63
C THR A 27 -3.66 20.79 -30.43
N ALA A 28 -2.44 21.14 -30.07
CA ALA A 28 -1.40 20.18 -29.73
C ALA A 28 -1.94 19.27 -28.61
N ALA A 29 -1.92 17.97 -28.82
CA ALA A 29 -2.24 16.99 -27.80
C ALA A 29 -1.32 17.23 -26.59
N PRO A 30 -1.81 17.13 -25.36
CA PRO A 30 -0.99 17.32 -24.18
C PRO A 30 0.17 16.32 -24.22
N THR A 31 1.40 16.83 -24.28
CA THR A 31 2.61 16.02 -24.19
C THR A 31 2.70 15.52 -22.77
N THR A 32 2.30 14.25 -22.53
CA THR A 32 2.49 13.59 -21.24
C THR A 32 3.98 13.36 -21.06
N VAL A 33 4.61 14.13 -20.17
CA VAL A 33 5.97 13.83 -19.73
C VAL A 33 5.97 12.46 -19.08
N PRO A 34 6.82 11.51 -19.48
CA PRO A 34 6.89 10.20 -18.84
C PRO A 34 7.17 10.35 -17.35
N GLU A 35 6.34 9.70 -16.51
CA GLU A 35 6.53 9.70 -15.07
C GLU A 35 7.82 8.93 -14.73
N THR A 36 8.76 9.57 -14.05
CA THR A 36 9.98 8.91 -13.59
C THR A 36 9.66 8.01 -12.40
N LEU A 37 9.88 6.69 -12.56
CA LEU A 37 9.72 5.73 -11.49
C LEU A 37 11.06 5.33 -10.88
N TYR A 38 11.07 5.07 -9.58
CA TYR A 38 12.23 4.69 -8.78
C TYR A 38 12.12 3.24 -8.29
N ASP A 39 13.26 2.67 -7.91
CA ASP A 39 13.37 1.27 -7.50
C ASP A 39 12.60 1.00 -6.21
N ASN A 40 11.75 -0.02 -6.24
CA ASN A 40 11.09 -0.59 -5.08
C ASN A 40 11.93 -1.77 -4.56
N LEU A 41 12.53 -1.61 -3.38
CA LEU A 41 13.42 -2.61 -2.78
C LEU A 41 12.72 -3.92 -2.40
N LEU A 42 11.38 -3.92 -2.35
CA LEU A 42 10.59 -5.10 -2.01
C LEU A 42 10.25 -5.97 -3.22
N THR A 43 10.19 -5.37 -4.43
CA THR A 43 9.76 -6.07 -5.64
C THR A 43 10.85 -6.16 -6.70
N GLY A 44 11.90 -5.35 -6.60
CA GLY A 44 12.94 -5.22 -7.62
C GLY A 44 12.53 -4.44 -8.86
N GLU A 45 11.34 -3.86 -8.87
CA GLU A 45 10.79 -3.14 -10.00
C GLU A 45 10.84 -1.63 -9.80
N LYS A 46 10.87 -0.88 -10.89
CA LYS A 46 10.69 0.57 -10.85
C LYS A 46 9.20 0.89 -10.74
N SER A 47 8.71 1.02 -9.52
CA SER A 47 7.28 1.24 -9.23
C SER A 47 6.99 2.39 -8.28
N LEU A 48 8.03 2.98 -7.66
CA LEU A 48 7.84 4.10 -6.73
C LEU A 48 7.84 5.43 -7.48
N LYS A 49 6.89 6.31 -7.13
CA LYS A 49 6.76 7.65 -7.70
C LYS A 49 7.75 8.66 -7.12
N THR A 50 8.41 8.31 -6.04
CA THR A 50 9.37 9.16 -5.33
C THR A 50 10.60 8.36 -4.92
N GLN A 51 11.67 9.09 -4.57
CA GLN A 51 12.89 8.50 -4.01
C GLN A 51 12.76 8.12 -2.52
N ASN A 52 11.55 8.22 -1.94
CA ASN A 52 11.29 7.89 -0.54
C ASN A 52 11.12 6.37 -0.39
N ASN A 53 12.18 5.64 -0.65
CA ASN A 53 12.21 4.18 -0.80
C ASN A 53 12.38 3.42 0.53
N ARG A 54 12.19 4.06 1.68
CA ARG A 54 12.22 3.37 2.96
C ARG A 54 10.92 2.61 3.18
N PRO A 55 10.97 1.28 3.38
CA PRO A 55 9.78 0.48 3.61
C PRO A 55 9.03 0.88 4.89
N VAL A 56 7.70 0.69 4.88
CA VAL A 56 6.85 0.86 6.06
C VAL A 56 6.08 -0.43 6.30
N ALA A 57 6.25 -1.01 7.47
CA ALA A 57 5.69 -2.32 7.83
C ALA A 57 4.61 -2.19 8.90
N PHE A 58 3.42 -2.74 8.65
CA PHE A 58 2.28 -2.70 9.55
C PHE A 58 1.93 -4.08 10.08
N MET A 59 1.78 -4.20 11.40
CA MET A 59 1.23 -5.40 12.02
C MET A 59 -0.27 -5.43 11.84
N ILE A 60 -0.77 -6.43 11.10
CA ILE A 60 -2.19 -6.57 10.74
C ILE A 60 -2.79 -7.79 11.42
N ASP A 61 -4.04 -7.63 11.86
CA ASP A 61 -4.83 -8.71 12.44
C ASP A 61 -5.14 -9.80 11.39
N ASN A 62 -4.99 -11.05 11.81
CA ASN A 62 -5.35 -12.22 11.00
C ASN A 62 -6.29 -13.15 11.75
N TYR A 63 -6.92 -12.69 12.82
CA TYR A 63 -7.94 -13.46 13.52
C TYR A 63 -9.12 -13.77 12.60
N SER A 64 -9.66 -15.00 12.67
CA SER A 64 -10.65 -15.48 11.71
C SER A 64 -11.92 -14.65 11.66
N ALA A 65 -12.38 -14.16 12.81
CA ALA A 65 -13.58 -13.35 12.94
C ALA A 65 -13.37 -11.86 12.67
N SER A 66 -12.10 -11.38 12.60
CA SER A 66 -11.85 -9.97 12.33
C SER A 66 -12.12 -9.62 10.86
N VAL A 67 -12.75 -8.47 10.65
CA VAL A 67 -12.95 -7.93 9.31
C VAL A 67 -11.71 -7.14 8.95
N ARG A 68 -10.97 -7.61 7.94
CA ARG A 68 -9.82 -6.89 7.42
C ARG A 68 -10.26 -5.75 6.52
N GLN A 69 -9.51 -4.67 6.55
CA GLN A 69 -9.70 -3.57 5.63
C GLN A 69 -9.55 -4.08 4.20
N LYS A 70 -10.50 -3.74 3.34
CA LYS A 70 -10.45 -4.06 1.92
C LYS A 70 -9.40 -3.19 1.22
N ASN A 71 -8.80 -3.74 0.15
CA ASN A 71 -7.92 -2.99 -0.77
C ASN A 71 -6.61 -2.46 -0.16
N ILE A 72 -6.09 -3.06 0.90
CA ILE A 72 -4.69 -2.84 1.27
C ILE A 72 -3.82 -3.48 0.18
N LYS A 73 -3.13 -2.66 -0.60
CA LYS A 73 -2.20 -3.11 -1.65
C LYS A 73 -0.77 -2.85 -1.16
N ALA A 74 -0.27 -3.73 -0.32
CA ALA A 74 1.13 -3.70 0.08
C ALA A 74 1.99 -4.48 -0.92
N ASP A 75 3.26 -4.10 -1.02
CA ASP A 75 4.21 -4.72 -1.95
C ASP A 75 4.68 -6.10 -1.46
N LEU A 76 4.68 -6.31 -0.12
CA LEU A 76 5.08 -7.58 0.48
C LEU A 76 4.16 -7.90 1.67
N TYR A 77 3.78 -9.17 1.79
CA TYR A 77 3.09 -9.70 2.96
C TYR A 77 3.92 -10.81 3.59
N VAL A 78 4.16 -10.70 4.88
CA VAL A 78 4.82 -11.74 5.69
C VAL A 78 3.80 -12.30 6.66
N GLU A 79 3.58 -13.60 6.61
CA GLU A 79 2.68 -14.30 7.52
C GLU A 79 3.49 -15.30 8.37
N ALA A 80 3.34 -15.22 9.67
CA ALA A 80 4.03 -16.12 10.60
C ALA A 80 3.15 -16.42 11.82
N GLU A 81 3.35 -17.59 12.40
CA GLU A 81 2.67 -18.01 13.63
C GLU A 81 2.98 -17.07 14.79
N THR A 82 1.97 -16.83 15.61
CA THR A 82 2.06 -16.13 16.88
C THR A 82 1.40 -16.94 17.99
N GLU A 83 0.71 -16.31 18.93
CA GLU A 83 0.09 -17.00 20.04
C GLU A 83 -1.05 -17.91 19.60
N ALA A 84 -1.23 -19.02 20.28
CA ALA A 84 -2.32 -19.99 20.09
C ALA A 84 -2.40 -20.60 18.67
N GLY A 85 -1.29 -20.63 17.95
CA GLY A 85 -1.26 -21.14 16.58
C GLY A 85 -1.92 -20.21 15.54
N ILE A 86 -2.29 -18.98 15.93
CA ILE A 86 -2.90 -18.00 15.04
C ILE A 86 -1.78 -17.17 14.39
N PRO A 87 -1.67 -17.15 13.06
CA PRO A 87 -0.67 -16.32 12.41
C PRO A 87 -1.09 -14.85 12.41
N ARG A 88 -0.11 -13.96 12.39
CA ARG A 88 -0.27 -12.54 12.05
C ARG A 88 0.27 -12.25 10.68
N ILE A 89 -0.18 -11.14 10.13
CA ILE A 89 0.33 -10.63 8.87
C ILE A 89 1.10 -9.34 9.14
N MET A 90 2.26 -9.20 8.53
CA MET A 90 2.93 -7.92 8.38
C MET A 90 2.80 -7.49 6.93
N ALA A 91 2.10 -6.38 6.70
CA ALA A 91 1.98 -5.76 5.38
C ALA A 91 3.08 -4.71 5.24
N VAL A 92 3.86 -4.77 4.17
CA VAL A 92 5.00 -3.88 3.95
C VAL A 92 4.82 -3.13 2.64
N PHE A 93 4.89 -1.81 2.73
CA PHE A 93 4.87 -0.89 1.60
C PHE A 93 6.29 -0.45 1.30
N GLY A 94 6.68 -0.41 0.03
CA GLY A 94 8.04 -0.06 -0.41
C GLY A 94 8.40 1.41 -0.21
N SER A 95 7.42 2.24 0.13
CA SER A 95 7.60 3.68 0.34
C SER A 95 6.59 4.21 1.33
N ILE A 96 6.95 5.26 2.06
CA ILE A 96 6.00 6.05 2.87
C ILE A 96 4.85 6.56 1.99
N ASP A 97 5.16 7.00 0.78
CA ASP A 97 4.17 7.60 -0.13
C ASP A 97 3.15 6.60 -0.68
N SER A 98 3.46 5.30 -0.63
CA SER A 98 2.57 4.21 -1.03
C SER A 98 1.57 3.82 0.05
N VAL A 99 1.75 4.30 1.29
CA VAL A 99 0.87 3.96 2.42
C VAL A 99 -0.49 4.65 2.27
N PRO A 100 -1.62 3.93 2.29
CA PRO A 100 -2.95 4.54 2.21
C PRO A 100 -3.30 5.34 3.48
N ALA A 101 -4.40 6.09 3.43
CA ALA A 101 -4.84 6.95 4.54
C ALA A 101 -5.03 6.18 5.86
N GLN A 102 -5.44 4.92 5.77
CA GLN A 102 -5.63 4.03 6.91
C GLN A 102 -5.12 2.62 6.59
N VAL A 103 -4.51 1.95 7.56
CA VAL A 103 -4.05 0.56 7.47
C VAL A 103 -4.47 -0.21 8.72
N GLY A 104 -5.16 -1.33 8.55
CA GLY A 104 -5.54 -2.16 9.73
C GLY A 104 -6.50 -3.31 9.44
N PRO A 105 -7.03 -3.93 10.49
CA PRO A 105 -6.85 -3.63 11.92
C PRO A 105 -5.41 -3.87 12.39
N CYS A 106 -4.89 -2.94 13.19
CA CYS A 106 -3.51 -3.04 13.67
C CYS A 106 -3.37 -3.88 14.93
N ARG A 107 -2.26 -4.59 15.04
CA ARG A 107 -1.97 -5.51 16.15
C ARG A 107 -0.57 -5.30 16.73
N SER A 108 -0.32 -6.01 17.82
CA SER A 108 0.88 -5.89 18.64
C SER A 108 2.13 -6.46 17.95
N ALA A 109 3.27 -5.86 18.24
CA ALA A 109 4.58 -6.34 17.81
C ALA A 109 4.89 -7.74 18.35
N ARG A 110 5.54 -8.55 17.52
CA ARG A 110 6.05 -9.90 17.84
C ARG A 110 7.44 -10.09 17.27
N THR A 111 8.24 -10.87 17.95
CA THR A 111 9.68 -11.04 17.66
C THR A 111 10.02 -11.44 16.23
N PRO A 112 9.30 -12.34 15.54
CA PRO A 112 9.61 -12.67 14.14
C PRO A 112 9.50 -11.44 13.22
N PHE A 113 8.46 -10.65 13.41
CA PHE A 113 8.20 -9.45 12.59
C PHE A 113 9.16 -8.32 12.91
N VAL A 114 9.58 -8.16 14.17
CA VAL A 114 10.62 -7.19 14.55
C VAL A 114 11.94 -7.50 13.85
N LYS A 115 12.33 -8.79 13.77
CA LYS A 115 13.53 -9.22 13.03
C LYS A 115 13.41 -8.89 11.55
N MET A 116 12.27 -9.20 10.93
CA MET A 116 12.02 -8.94 9.53
C MET A 116 11.99 -7.43 9.22
N ALA A 117 11.26 -6.65 10.01
CA ALA A 117 11.21 -5.19 9.85
C ALA A 117 12.62 -4.56 9.96
N LYS A 118 13.46 -5.10 10.86
CA LYS A 118 14.85 -4.65 10.99
C LYS A 118 15.70 -5.00 9.78
N ALA A 119 15.55 -6.20 9.22
CA ALA A 119 16.25 -6.63 8.01
C ALA A 119 15.90 -5.79 6.79
N LEU A 120 14.65 -5.31 6.73
CA LEU A 120 14.15 -4.41 5.67
C LEU A 120 14.49 -2.93 5.92
N ASP A 121 15.10 -2.57 7.05
CA ASP A 121 15.22 -1.18 7.54
C ASP A 121 13.87 -0.43 7.54
N ALA A 122 12.78 -1.15 7.77
CA ALA A 122 11.43 -0.60 7.70
C ALA A 122 11.11 0.28 8.91
N ILE A 123 10.26 1.29 8.69
CA ILE A 123 9.52 1.96 9.77
C ILE A 123 8.44 0.99 10.23
N TYR A 124 8.50 0.55 11.48
CA TYR A 124 7.64 -0.52 11.99
C TYR A 124 6.44 0.02 12.76
N CYS A 125 5.25 -0.18 12.22
CA CYS A 125 3.98 0.33 12.75
C CYS A 125 3.19 -0.79 13.44
N HIS A 126 2.87 -0.60 14.73
CA HIS A 126 2.21 -1.60 15.57
C HIS A 126 1.38 -0.97 16.69
N VAL A 127 0.60 -1.77 17.40
CA VAL A 127 -0.17 -1.34 18.58
C VAL A 127 0.23 -2.19 19.77
N GLY A 128 1.07 -1.62 20.63
CA GLY A 128 1.65 -2.35 21.76
C GLY A 128 2.52 -3.52 21.30
N GLY A 129 2.77 -4.47 22.20
CA GLY A 129 3.61 -5.62 21.87
C GLY A 129 3.75 -6.59 23.03
N SER A 130 4.20 -7.82 22.73
CA SER A 130 4.67 -8.73 23.79
C SER A 130 5.91 -8.15 24.48
N THR A 131 6.18 -8.55 25.71
CA THR A 131 7.37 -8.14 26.45
C THR A 131 8.64 -8.37 25.63
N LEU A 132 8.78 -9.55 25.03
CA LEU A 132 9.92 -9.89 24.17
C LEU A 132 9.95 -9.05 22.88
N GLY A 133 8.79 -8.80 22.27
CA GLY A 133 8.71 -7.96 21.06
C GLY A 133 9.17 -6.53 21.33
N LYS A 134 8.72 -5.91 22.42
CA LYS A 134 9.14 -4.57 22.83
C LYS A 134 10.62 -4.51 23.20
N ALA A 135 11.12 -5.51 23.95
CA ALA A 135 12.53 -5.60 24.29
C ALA A 135 13.40 -5.68 23.03
N MET A 136 12.99 -6.48 22.05
CA MET A 136 13.73 -6.64 20.79
C MET A 136 13.69 -5.36 19.92
N ILE A 137 12.60 -4.62 19.87
CA ILE A 137 12.54 -3.30 19.20
C ILE A 137 13.63 -2.40 19.75
N LYS A 138 13.72 -2.31 21.08
CA LYS A 138 14.74 -1.50 21.78
C LYS A 138 16.16 -2.02 21.52
N GLU A 139 16.41 -3.31 21.68
CA GLU A 139 17.71 -3.96 21.44
C GLU A 139 18.21 -3.70 20.03
N LYS A 140 17.35 -3.90 19.03
CA LYS A 140 17.71 -3.75 17.63
C LYS A 140 17.71 -2.29 17.14
N ARG A 141 17.35 -1.34 18.00
CA ARG A 141 17.19 0.08 17.65
C ARG A 141 16.34 0.22 16.38
N LEU A 142 15.21 -0.51 16.34
CA LEU A 142 14.29 -0.44 15.22
C LEU A 142 13.55 0.90 15.25
N THR A 143 13.43 1.55 14.11
CA THR A 143 12.53 2.70 13.98
C THR A 143 11.11 2.21 14.05
N ASP A 144 10.41 2.48 15.15
CA ASP A 144 9.03 2.05 15.34
C ASP A 144 8.09 3.23 15.59
N LEU A 145 6.84 3.03 15.24
CA LEU A 145 5.72 3.91 15.51
C LEU A 145 4.64 3.09 16.21
N ASP A 146 4.49 3.31 17.52
CA ASP A 146 3.51 2.59 18.34
C ASP A 146 2.22 3.39 18.52
N SER A 147 1.09 2.71 18.34
CA SER A 147 -0.24 3.17 18.74
C SER A 147 -0.75 4.47 18.08
N LEU A 148 -0.25 4.82 16.88
CA LEU A 148 -0.73 5.95 16.08
C LEU A 148 -2.01 5.58 15.34
N VAL A 149 -3.05 5.19 16.09
CA VAL A 149 -4.29 4.62 15.55
C VAL A 149 -5.50 5.50 15.78
N GLU A 150 -6.53 5.20 15.03
CA GLU A 150 -7.90 5.69 15.20
C GLU A 150 -8.88 4.51 15.07
N VAL A 151 -10.15 4.73 15.47
CA VAL A 151 -11.20 3.73 15.31
C VAL A 151 -11.77 3.86 13.91
N SER A 152 -11.69 2.77 13.13
CA SER A 152 -12.33 2.73 11.81
C SER A 152 -13.85 2.62 11.94
N ARG A 153 -14.58 3.36 11.12
CA ARG A 153 -16.04 3.26 11.02
C ARG A 153 -16.48 2.05 10.17
N GLU A 154 -15.58 1.50 9.36
CA GLU A 154 -15.84 0.37 8.47
C GLU A 154 -15.65 -0.99 9.15
N LEU A 155 -14.81 -1.03 10.19
CA LEU A 155 -14.48 -2.25 10.90
C LEU A 155 -15.39 -2.43 12.10
N LYS A 156 -15.76 -3.68 12.37
CA LYS A 156 -16.63 -4.04 13.50
C LYS A 156 -15.82 -4.68 14.62
N ALA A 157 -16.21 -4.37 15.86
CA ALA A 157 -15.69 -5.09 17.02
C ALA A 157 -16.02 -6.59 16.91
N VAL A 158 -15.09 -7.43 17.37
CA VAL A 158 -15.28 -8.89 17.43
C VAL A 158 -15.51 -9.27 18.88
N ASN A 159 -16.63 -9.88 19.19
CA ASN A 159 -17.02 -10.25 20.55
C ASN A 159 -16.89 -9.06 21.54
N GLY A 160 -17.26 -7.86 21.10
CA GLY A 160 -17.14 -6.64 21.89
C GLY A 160 -15.71 -6.06 22.00
N ALA A 161 -14.71 -6.72 21.46
CA ALA A 161 -13.32 -6.29 21.51
C ALA A 161 -13.04 -5.18 20.44
N VAL A 162 -12.86 -3.97 20.91
CA VAL A 162 -12.66 -2.76 20.06
C VAL A 162 -11.30 -2.78 19.36
N GLU A 163 -10.36 -3.56 19.83
CA GLU A 163 -9.02 -3.67 19.22
C GLU A 163 -9.04 -4.12 17.75
N HIS A 164 -10.09 -4.82 17.32
CA HIS A 164 -10.30 -5.24 15.92
C HIS A 164 -10.79 -4.11 15.00
N THR A 165 -11.02 -2.91 15.54
CA THR A 165 -11.44 -1.73 14.78
C THR A 165 -10.36 -0.67 14.66
N LYS A 166 -9.22 -0.85 15.32
CA LYS A 166 -8.14 0.13 15.35
C LYS A 166 -7.33 0.08 14.05
N VAL A 167 -7.30 1.16 13.31
CA VAL A 167 -6.50 1.34 12.10
C VAL A 167 -5.41 2.37 12.36
N PHE A 168 -4.26 2.16 11.76
CA PHE A 168 -3.17 3.11 11.77
C PHE A 168 -3.52 4.30 10.89
N SER A 169 -3.32 5.51 11.39
CA SER A 169 -3.62 6.74 10.66
C SER A 169 -2.38 7.25 9.94
N ARG A 170 -2.44 7.39 8.62
CA ARG A 170 -1.38 7.95 7.80
C ARG A 170 -1.02 9.37 8.25
N ALA A 171 -1.98 10.21 8.54
CA ALA A 171 -1.74 11.59 8.99
C ALA A 171 -0.94 11.63 10.29
N LYS A 172 -1.32 10.79 11.29
CA LYS A 172 -0.55 10.68 12.54
C LYS A 172 0.86 10.14 12.32
N MET A 173 1.02 9.23 11.37
CA MET A 173 2.33 8.69 10.99
C MET A 173 3.21 9.78 10.39
N ASP A 174 2.72 10.56 9.45
CA ASP A 174 3.45 11.65 8.80
C ASP A 174 3.91 12.71 9.82
N ASP A 175 3.01 13.08 10.74
CA ASP A 175 3.35 13.99 11.85
C ASP A 175 4.46 13.42 12.75
N ALA A 176 4.39 12.14 13.09
CA ALA A 176 5.40 11.50 13.93
C ALA A 176 6.75 11.39 13.21
N ILE A 177 6.76 11.05 11.92
CA ILE A 177 7.94 11.00 11.07
C ILE A 177 8.61 12.38 11.05
N LYS A 178 7.83 13.42 10.78
CA LYS A 178 8.32 14.81 10.76
C LYS A 178 8.89 15.24 12.11
N LYS A 179 8.14 15.05 13.18
CA LYS A 179 8.55 15.44 14.56
C LYS A 179 9.82 14.73 15.03
N ARG A 180 9.99 13.47 14.63
CA ARG A 180 11.15 12.64 15.05
C ARG A 180 12.32 12.71 14.06
N GLY A 181 12.20 13.42 12.95
CA GLY A 181 13.23 13.49 11.91
C GLY A 181 13.55 12.13 11.28
N ILE A 182 12.55 11.26 11.13
CA ILE A 182 12.74 9.92 10.57
C ILE A 182 12.97 10.05 9.06
N SER A 183 14.08 9.47 8.57
CA SER A 183 14.38 9.47 7.15
C SER A 183 13.35 8.66 6.35
N ALA A 184 12.87 9.22 5.26
CA ALA A 184 12.05 8.54 4.26
C ALA A 184 12.87 7.69 3.27
N LYS A 185 14.20 7.80 3.31
CA LYS A 185 15.13 7.00 2.50
C LYS A 185 15.81 5.98 3.39
N THR A 186 15.97 4.76 2.87
CA THR A 186 16.83 3.77 3.49
C THR A 186 18.23 3.82 2.90
N ALA A 187 19.23 3.52 3.74
CA ALA A 187 20.60 3.29 3.31
C ALA A 187 20.87 1.80 2.98
N THR A 188 19.88 0.94 3.25
CA THR A 188 19.99 -0.51 3.06
C THR A 188 19.61 -0.89 1.64
N SER A 189 20.39 -1.76 1.02
CA SER A 189 20.02 -2.42 -0.24
C SER A 189 18.91 -3.44 -0.02
N ALA A 190 18.27 -3.90 -1.11
CA ALA A 190 17.31 -4.98 -1.04
C ALA A 190 17.90 -6.20 -0.31
N PRO A 191 17.17 -6.82 0.63
CA PRO A 191 17.68 -7.96 1.40
C PRO A 191 17.74 -9.26 0.58
N TYR A 192 17.27 -9.24 -0.66
CA TYR A 192 17.26 -10.35 -1.60
C TYR A 192 17.62 -9.87 -3.01
N THR A 193 18.08 -10.79 -3.84
CA THR A 193 18.40 -10.53 -5.24
C THR A 193 17.22 -10.90 -6.11
N PHE A 194 16.83 -10.01 -7.00
CA PHE A 194 15.84 -10.28 -8.03
C PHE A 194 16.53 -10.80 -9.28
N GLY A 195 15.92 -11.73 -9.97
CA GLY A 195 16.48 -12.33 -11.19
C GLY A 195 15.41 -13.00 -12.03
N GLU A 196 15.83 -13.56 -13.15
CA GLU A 196 14.99 -14.37 -14.01
C GLU A 196 14.46 -15.59 -13.24
N LYS A 197 13.28 -16.08 -13.66
CA LYS A 197 12.67 -17.28 -13.09
C LYS A 197 13.65 -18.46 -13.18
N ALA A 198 14.03 -19.00 -12.04
CA ALA A 198 14.83 -20.24 -11.99
C ALA A 198 13.88 -21.45 -11.90
N GLY A 199 14.10 -22.42 -12.79
CA GLY A 199 13.39 -23.69 -12.81
C GLY A 199 12.17 -23.74 -13.74
N ASP A 200 11.82 -24.94 -14.13
CA ASP A 200 10.77 -25.31 -15.08
C ASP A 200 9.56 -25.98 -14.41
N GLY A 201 9.56 -26.02 -13.08
CA GLY A 201 8.52 -26.66 -12.30
C GLY A 201 7.18 -25.94 -12.40
N ALA A 202 6.09 -26.70 -12.59
CA ALA A 202 4.72 -26.19 -12.56
C ALA A 202 4.25 -26.10 -11.12
N GLY A 203 4.41 -24.93 -10.48
CA GLY A 203 3.87 -24.64 -9.14
C GLY A 203 2.39 -24.27 -9.18
N ASN A 204 1.52 -25.09 -9.78
CA ASN A 204 0.10 -24.78 -9.95
C ASN A 204 -0.67 -24.67 -8.63
N ALA A 205 -0.22 -25.35 -7.60
CA ALA A 205 -0.77 -25.26 -6.26
C ALA A 205 0.34 -25.41 -5.22
N VAL A 206 0.30 -24.58 -4.19
CA VAL A 206 1.23 -24.63 -3.04
C VAL A 206 0.43 -24.61 -1.75
N GLN A 207 0.76 -25.49 -0.81
CA GLN A 207 0.20 -25.47 0.53
C GLN A 207 1.30 -25.21 1.55
N VAL A 208 1.04 -24.27 2.47
CA VAL A 208 1.93 -23.95 3.59
C VAL A 208 1.20 -24.23 4.89
N ASN A 209 1.76 -25.11 5.71
CA ASN A 209 1.30 -25.35 7.07
C ASN A 209 2.01 -24.37 8.01
N ILE A 210 1.28 -23.33 8.45
CA ILE A 210 1.85 -22.32 9.34
C ILE A 210 1.85 -22.83 10.79
N SER A 211 0.79 -23.54 11.18
CA SER A 211 0.67 -24.19 12.48
C SER A 211 -0.19 -25.44 12.36
N SER A 212 -0.38 -26.18 13.46
CA SER A 212 -1.30 -27.34 13.49
C SER A 212 -2.76 -26.95 13.19
N ARG A 213 -3.12 -25.69 13.37
CA ARG A 213 -4.49 -25.17 13.18
C ARG A 213 -4.65 -24.28 11.95
N TRP A 214 -3.56 -23.95 11.27
CA TRP A 214 -3.59 -22.94 10.23
C TRP A 214 -2.83 -23.36 9.00
N LYS A 215 -3.56 -23.51 7.92
CA LYS A 215 -3.02 -23.80 6.60
C LYS A 215 -3.37 -22.70 5.63
N VAL A 216 -2.47 -22.39 4.72
CA VAL A 216 -2.75 -21.54 3.57
C VAL A 216 -2.43 -22.32 2.31
N SER A 217 -3.28 -22.19 1.32
CA SER A 217 -3.02 -22.71 -0.01
C SER A 217 -3.01 -21.58 -1.03
N PHE A 218 -2.25 -21.79 -2.09
CA PHE A 218 -2.16 -20.86 -3.21
C PHE A 218 -2.46 -21.64 -4.48
N THR A 219 -3.34 -21.10 -5.31
CA THR A 219 -3.68 -21.66 -6.62
C THR A 219 -3.24 -20.68 -7.69
N TYR A 220 -2.43 -21.16 -8.64
CA TYR A 220 -1.94 -20.35 -9.74
C TYR A 220 -3.00 -20.18 -10.82
N ASP A 221 -3.17 -18.97 -11.29
CA ASP A 221 -3.98 -18.63 -12.45
C ASP A 221 -3.03 -18.26 -13.60
N ALA A 222 -3.00 -19.10 -14.63
CA ALA A 222 -2.13 -18.92 -15.79
C ALA A 222 -2.52 -17.70 -16.64
N ALA A 223 -3.80 -17.29 -16.64
CA ALA A 223 -4.27 -16.16 -17.44
C ALA A 223 -3.80 -14.82 -16.84
N THR A 224 -3.85 -14.70 -15.52
CA THR A 224 -3.42 -13.49 -14.79
C THR A 224 -1.97 -13.57 -14.33
N LYS A 225 -1.34 -14.75 -14.41
CA LYS A 225 0.01 -15.05 -13.87
C LYS A 225 0.14 -14.75 -12.37
N GLN A 226 -0.94 -14.94 -11.64
CA GLN A 226 -1.01 -14.65 -10.21
C GLN A 226 -1.43 -15.88 -9.42
N TYR A 227 -1.10 -15.88 -8.13
CA TYR A 227 -1.59 -16.85 -7.17
C TYR A 227 -2.76 -16.28 -6.37
N THR A 228 -3.86 -17.02 -6.32
CA THR A 228 -4.93 -16.75 -5.37
C THR A 228 -4.64 -17.46 -4.06
N LYS A 229 -4.62 -16.71 -2.96
CA LYS A 229 -4.42 -17.23 -1.61
C LYS A 229 -5.75 -17.65 -1.00
N HIS A 230 -5.80 -18.88 -0.51
CA HIS A 230 -6.92 -19.43 0.27
C HIS A 230 -6.46 -19.70 1.71
N ARG A 231 -7.29 -19.34 2.66
CA ARG A 231 -7.06 -19.57 4.07
C ARG A 231 -7.93 -20.73 4.54
N ASN A 232 -7.32 -21.77 5.06
CA ASN A 232 -7.99 -22.90 5.67
C ASN A 232 -7.73 -22.88 7.18
N VAL A 233 -8.76 -22.60 7.97
CA VAL A 233 -8.74 -22.76 9.42
C VAL A 233 -9.28 -24.18 9.70
N LEU A 234 -8.48 -24.99 10.38
CA LEU A 234 -8.85 -26.36 10.79
C LEU A 234 -9.58 -26.34 12.13
#